data_90f1266be1e38d9c76309563da5e7a90
#
_entry.id   90f1266be1e38d9c76309563da5e7a90
#
_cell.length_a   1.000
_cell.length_b   1.000
_cell.length_c   1.000
_cell.angle_alpha   90.00
_cell.angle_beta   90.00
_cell.angle_gamma   90.00
#
_symmetry.space_group_name_H-M   'P 1'
#
loop_
_entity.id
_entity.type
_entity.pdbx_description
1 polymer ?
#
loop_
_entity_poly.entity_id
_entity_poly.type
_entity_poly.pdbx_seq_one_letter_code
_entity_poly.pdbx_strand_id
1 'polypeptide(L)'
;FMPPQMKVEKPVVHISLNPHPEDVLTDTELQDIAREYLEKLGFGNQPYLVFKHEDIDRHHLHIVTVNVDENGKRLNRDFLYRRSDRIRRELEQKYGLHPAERKNCRLDTPLRKVDASAGDVKKQAGNIVKAISGQYRFQTMGEYRALLSLYNMTVEEAHGNVRGREY
;
A
#
# COMPACT_ATOMS: atom_id res chain seq x y z
N PHE A 1 13.70 23.62 5.29
CA PHE A 1 14.80 23.99 6.19
C PHE A 1 15.21 22.73 6.97
N MET A 2 16.40 22.21 6.71
CA MET A 2 16.93 21.03 7.44
C MET A 2 18.01 21.51 8.39
N PRO A 3 17.95 21.15 9.69
CA PRO A 3 18.99 21.56 10.65
C PRO A 3 20.33 20.90 10.30
N PRO A 4 21.46 21.62 10.49
CA PRO A 4 22.79 21.20 10.03
C PRO A 4 23.38 19.97 10.75
N GLN A 5 22.71 19.40 11.74
CA GLN A 5 23.18 18.24 12.51
C GLN A 5 22.31 16.98 12.37
N MET A 6 21.56 16.87 11.28
CA MET A 6 20.62 15.79 11.10
C MET A 6 21.34 14.45 10.84
N LYS A 7 21.23 13.51 11.78
CA LYS A 7 21.76 12.14 11.67
C LYS A 7 20.79 11.13 11.01
N VAL A 8 19.65 11.59 10.49
CA VAL A 8 18.61 10.72 9.93
C VAL A 8 18.78 10.64 8.42
N GLU A 9 19.15 9.48 7.90
CA GLU A 9 19.41 9.27 6.47
C GLU A 9 18.20 9.49 5.56
N LYS A 10 16.97 9.22 6.06
CA LYS A 10 15.72 9.35 5.29
C LYS A 10 14.70 10.13 6.11
N PRO A 11 14.81 11.46 6.15
CA PRO A 11 13.93 12.29 6.97
C PRO A 11 12.55 12.53 6.37
N VAL A 12 12.41 12.39 5.06
CA VAL A 12 11.16 12.62 4.36
C VAL A 12 10.24 11.41 4.47
N VAL A 13 8.97 11.68 4.76
CA VAL A 13 7.89 10.69 4.79
C VAL A 13 6.86 11.07 3.74
N HIS A 14 6.50 10.11 2.93
CA HIS A 14 5.42 10.21 1.96
C HIS A 14 4.26 9.33 2.40
N ILE A 15 3.07 9.90 2.45
CA ILE A 15 1.82 9.24 2.83
C ILE A 15 0.84 9.42 1.68
N SER A 16 0.14 8.36 1.31
CA SER A 16 -0.96 8.43 0.34
C SER A 16 -2.27 8.11 1.05
N LEU A 17 -3.25 9.00 0.94
CA LEU A 17 -4.62 8.80 1.39
C LEU A 17 -5.51 8.62 0.15
N ASN A 18 -6.21 7.49 0.10
CA ASN A 18 -7.01 7.09 -1.04
C ASN A 18 -8.45 6.84 -0.59
N PRO A 19 -9.33 7.85 -0.60
CA PRO A 19 -10.76 7.66 -0.35
C PRO A 19 -11.40 6.70 -1.35
N HIS A 20 -12.53 6.13 -0.99
CA HIS A 20 -13.28 5.29 -1.92
C HIS A 20 -13.76 6.12 -3.12
N PRO A 21 -13.84 5.57 -4.35
CA PRO A 21 -14.30 6.33 -5.52
C PRO A 21 -15.70 6.94 -5.37
N GLU A 22 -16.55 6.36 -4.54
CA GLU A 22 -17.89 6.84 -4.25
C GLU A 22 -17.92 7.94 -3.15
N ASP A 23 -16.80 8.19 -2.47
CA ASP A 23 -16.70 9.28 -1.50
C ASP A 23 -16.51 10.60 -2.23
N VAL A 24 -17.56 11.40 -2.25
CA VAL A 24 -17.52 12.76 -2.83
C VAL A 24 -17.06 13.73 -1.74
N LEU A 25 -15.79 14.11 -1.80
CA LEU A 25 -15.16 15.01 -0.83
C LEU A 25 -14.78 16.34 -1.47
N THR A 26 -15.07 17.42 -0.76
CA THR A 26 -14.60 18.76 -1.12
C THR A 26 -13.10 18.90 -0.79
N ASP A 27 -12.45 19.90 -1.41
CA ASP A 27 -11.03 20.17 -1.11
C ASP A 27 -10.80 20.55 0.34
N THR A 28 -11.76 21.21 0.99
CA THR A 28 -11.69 21.54 2.41
C THR A 28 -11.76 20.29 3.28
N GLU A 29 -12.66 19.36 3.00
CA GLU A 29 -12.76 18.09 3.73
C GLU A 29 -11.51 17.24 3.56
N LEU A 30 -10.96 17.19 2.35
CA LEU A 30 -9.70 16.49 2.07
C LEU A 30 -8.53 17.09 2.86
N GLN A 31 -8.44 18.42 2.97
CA GLN A 31 -7.43 19.10 3.78
C GLN A 31 -7.62 18.82 5.27
N ASP A 32 -8.85 18.86 5.78
CA ASP A 32 -9.16 18.56 7.17
C ASP A 32 -8.81 17.12 7.54
N ILE A 33 -9.15 16.17 6.67
CA ILE A 33 -8.79 14.75 6.82
C ILE A 33 -7.25 14.59 6.85
N ALA A 34 -6.54 15.23 5.95
CA ALA A 34 -5.08 15.16 5.90
C ALA A 34 -4.43 15.73 7.17
N ARG A 35 -4.91 16.89 7.63
CA ARG A 35 -4.44 17.54 8.86
C ARG A 35 -4.70 16.65 10.08
N GLU A 36 -5.93 16.20 10.28
CA GLU A 36 -6.29 15.36 11.42
C GLU A 36 -5.54 14.02 11.41
N TYR A 37 -5.33 13.44 10.23
CA TYR A 37 -4.54 12.23 10.07
C TYR A 37 -3.10 12.44 10.56
N LEU A 38 -2.45 13.55 10.15
CA LEU A 38 -1.10 13.89 10.58
C LEU A 38 -1.01 14.15 12.08
N GLU A 39 -1.97 14.89 12.65
CA GLU A 39 -2.05 15.17 14.09
C GLU A 39 -2.12 13.86 14.89
N LYS A 40 -3.07 12.99 14.57
CA LYS A 40 -3.26 11.69 15.25
C LYS A 40 -2.07 10.75 15.05
N LEU A 41 -1.40 10.82 13.91
CA LEU A 41 -0.22 10.01 13.62
C LEU A 41 1.04 10.49 14.39
N GLY A 42 1.00 11.72 14.92
CA GLY A 42 2.10 12.34 15.66
C GLY A 42 3.02 13.20 14.79
N PHE A 43 2.53 13.65 13.65
CA PHE A 43 3.23 14.55 12.71
C PHE A 43 2.60 15.94 12.65
N GLY A 44 1.64 16.27 13.53
CA GLY A 44 0.88 17.52 13.48
C GLY A 44 1.73 18.80 13.60
N ASN A 45 2.86 18.72 14.31
CA ASN A 45 3.80 19.84 14.46
C ASN A 45 4.86 19.91 13.35
N GLN A 46 4.82 19.00 12.39
CA GLN A 46 5.79 18.95 11.30
C GLN A 46 5.34 19.80 10.11
N PRO A 47 6.26 20.42 9.37
CA PRO A 47 5.92 21.00 8.09
C PRO A 47 5.46 19.91 7.13
N TYR A 48 4.40 20.19 6.39
CA TYR A 48 3.87 19.25 5.40
C TYR A 48 3.35 19.95 4.15
N LEU A 49 3.32 19.22 3.06
CA LEU A 49 2.69 19.60 1.80
C LEU A 49 1.64 18.56 1.45
N VAL A 50 0.51 19.01 0.95
CA VAL A 50 -0.58 18.13 0.47
C VAL A 50 -0.79 18.39 -1.01
N PHE A 51 -0.75 17.34 -1.80
CA PHE A 51 -1.02 17.37 -3.22
C PHE A 51 -2.26 16.53 -3.50
N LYS A 52 -3.25 17.13 -4.15
CA LYS A 52 -4.40 16.40 -4.70
C LYS A 52 -4.06 15.93 -6.10
N HIS A 53 -4.28 14.65 -6.36
CA HIS A 53 -4.09 14.02 -7.66
C HIS A 53 -5.43 13.55 -8.21
N GLU A 54 -5.60 13.72 -9.54
CA GLU A 54 -6.80 13.35 -10.29
C GLU A 54 -6.43 12.56 -11.56
N ASP A 55 -5.30 11.88 -11.53
CA ASP A 55 -4.74 11.13 -12.66
C ASP A 55 -5.36 9.73 -12.85
N ILE A 56 -6.21 9.32 -11.91
CA ILE A 56 -7.01 8.09 -11.94
C ILE A 56 -8.47 8.42 -11.63
N ASP A 57 -9.37 7.48 -11.85
CA ASP A 57 -10.84 7.64 -11.65
C ASP A 57 -11.29 8.00 -10.23
N ARG A 58 -10.35 8.29 -9.33
CA ARG A 58 -10.60 8.71 -7.96
C ARG A 58 -9.62 9.79 -7.51
N HIS A 59 -10.13 10.73 -6.72
CA HIS A 59 -9.26 11.69 -6.04
C HIS A 59 -8.41 10.99 -4.98
N HIS A 60 -7.13 11.33 -4.91
CA HIS A 60 -6.25 10.86 -3.85
C HIS A 60 -5.27 11.95 -3.44
N LEU A 61 -4.83 11.87 -2.19
CA LEU A 61 -3.90 12.84 -1.62
C LEU A 61 -2.53 12.22 -1.43
N HIS A 62 -1.52 12.99 -1.77
CA HIS A 62 -0.14 12.74 -1.38
C HIS A 62 0.28 13.78 -0.35
N ILE A 63 0.68 13.31 0.83
CA ILE A 63 1.20 14.13 1.90
C ILE A 63 2.70 13.88 2.01
N VAL A 64 3.48 14.94 1.94
CA VAL A 64 4.93 14.89 2.13
C VAL A 64 5.25 15.65 3.42
N THR A 65 5.91 14.99 4.36
CA THR A 65 6.30 15.56 5.65
C THR A 65 7.68 15.07 6.08
N VAL A 66 8.15 15.51 7.24
CA VAL A 66 9.44 15.07 7.80
C VAL A 66 9.26 14.32 9.11
N ASN A 67 10.13 13.36 9.36
CA ASN A 67 10.11 12.51 10.56
C ASN A 67 11.16 12.91 11.61
N VAL A 68 11.55 14.15 11.63
CA VAL A 68 12.53 14.71 12.58
C VAL A 68 11.95 15.94 13.23
N ASP A 69 12.19 16.10 14.54
CA ASP A 69 11.81 17.29 15.30
C ASP A 69 12.79 18.45 15.04
N GLU A 70 12.54 19.59 15.69
CA GLU A 70 13.37 20.80 15.60
C GLU A 70 14.82 20.58 16.05
N ASN A 71 15.07 19.56 16.87
CA ASN A 71 16.38 19.20 17.37
C ASN A 71 17.09 18.16 16.47
N GLY A 72 16.49 17.79 15.33
CA GLY A 72 17.02 16.75 14.43
C GLY A 72 16.83 15.32 14.96
N LYS A 73 16.04 15.13 16.04
CA LYS A 73 15.72 13.82 16.57
C LYS A 73 14.56 13.19 15.81
N ARG A 74 14.68 11.90 15.56
CA ARG A 74 13.64 11.13 14.87
C ARG A 74 12.35 11.04 15.68
N LEU A 75 11.22 11.29 15.03
CA LEU A 75 9.91 11.06 15.62
C LEU A 75 9.65 9.56 15.82
N ASN A 76 8.79 9.27 16.82
CA ASN A 76 8.41 7.89 17.11
C ASN A 76 7.65 7.26 15.94
N ARG A 77 8.18 6.15 15.43
CA ARG A 77 7.59 5.35 14.34
C ARG A 77 7.12 3.97 14.79
N ASP A 78 7.13 3.71 16.10
CA ASP A 78 6.71 2.42 16.64
C ASP A 78 5.26 2.13 16.25
N PHE A 79 5.05 0.94 15.73
CA PHE A 79 3.75 0.47 15.26
C PHE A 79 3.03 1.41 14.29
N LEU A 80 3.78 2.17 13.49
CA LEU A 80 3.23 3.21 12.59
C LEU A 80 2.06 2.68 11.73
N TYR A 81 2.21 1.48 11.15
CA TYR A 81 1.15 0.88 10.34
C TYR A 81 -0.12 0.55 11.13
N ARG A 82 0.01 0.05 12.37
CA ARG A 82 -1.15 -0.22 13.24
C ARG A 82 -1.84 1.06 13.69
N ARG A 83 -1.06 2.10 13.99
CA ARG A 83 -1.58 3.43 14.34
C ARG A 83 -2.30 4.03 13.14
N SER A 84 -1.70 3.99 11.96
CA SER A 84 -2.29 4.43 10.70
C SER A 84 -3.63 3.73 10.42
N ASP A 85 -3.69 2.41 10.55
CA ASP A 85 -4.93 1.63 10.31
C ASP A 85 -6.05 2.01 11.29
N ARG A 86 -5.72 2.22 12.57
CA ARG A 86 -6.68 2.69 13.56
C ARG A 86 -7.19 4.09 13.23
N ILE A 87 -6.29 5.03 12.93
CA ILE A 87 -6.63 6.42 12.60
C ILE A 87 -7.52 6.44 11.34
N ARG A 88 -7.18 5.65 10.32
CA ARG A 88 -8.00 5.52 9.11
C ARG A 88 -9.43 5.16 9.45
N ARG A 89 -9.67 4.12 10.27
CA ARG A 89 -11.04 3.69 10.67
C ARG A 89 -11.77 4.78 11.45
N GLU A 90 -11.08 5.49 12.33
CA GLU A 90 -11.65 6.61 13.07
C GLU A 90 -12.10 7.72 12.13
N LEU A 91 -11.28 8.06 11.13
CA LEU A 91 -11.61 9.10 10.14
C LEU A 91 -12.71 8.65 9.19
N GLU A 92 -12.69 7.40 8.72
CA GLU A 92 -13.77 6.83 7.91
C GLU A 92 -15.12 6.96 8.63
N GLN A 93 -15.16 6.60 9.91
CA GLN A 93 -16.38 6.72 10.73
C GLN A 93 -16.79 8.18 10.95
N LYS A 94 -15.83 9.06 11.26
CA LYS A 94 -16.09 10.48 11.55
C LYS A 94 -16.64 11.23 10.35
N TYR A 95 -16.05 10.99 9.17
CA TYR A 95 -16.43 11.67 7.93
C TYR A 95 -17.45 10.91 7.09
N GLY A 96 -17.99 9.77 7.61
CA GLY A 96 -18.99 8.97 6.92
C GLY A 96 -18.50 8.33 5.62
N LEU A 97 -17.20 8.02 5.54
CA LEU A 97 -16.57 7.46 4.36
C LEU A 97 -16.80 5.96 4.24
N HIS A 98 -16.73 5.46 3.03
CA HIS A 98 -16.72 4.03 2.76
C HIS A 98 -15.50 3.37 3.39
N PRO A 99 -15.66 2.34 4.22
CA PRO A 99 -14.54 1.65 4.84
C PRO A 99 -13.60 1.08 3.78
N ALA A 100 -12.31 1.36 3.88
CA ALA A 100 -11.29 0.68 3.10
C ALA A 100 -11.13 -0.75 3.63
N GLU A 101 -12.19 -1.53 3.57
CA GLU A 101 -12.10 -2.95 3.83
C GLU A 101 -11.14 -3.52 2.79
N ARG A 102 -10.11 -4.21 3.27
CA ARG A 102 -9.53 -5.26 2.44
C ARG A 102 -10.70 -6.19 2.16
N LYS A 103 -11.32 -6.06 1.00
CA LYS A 103 -12.11 -7.16 0.47
C LYS A 103 -11.15 -8.34 0.56
N ASN A 104 -11.31 -9.17 1.60
CA ASN A 104 -10.78 -10.51 1.52
C ASN A 104 -11.36 -10.94 0.19
N CYS A 105 -10.52 -11.03 -0.81
CA CYS A 105 -10.88 -11.63 -2.06
C CYS A 105 -11.15 -13.09 -1.71
N ARG A 106 -12.30 -13.36 -1.07
CA ARG A 106 -12.91 -14.65 -1.10
C ARG A 106 -13.17 -14.82 -2.58
N LEU A 107 -12.30 -15.56 -3.20
CA LEU A 107 -12.44 -15.94 -4.59
C LEU A 107 -13.62 -16.91 -4.67
N ASP A 108 -14.82 -16.37 -4.50
CA ASP A 108 -16.06 -17.07 -4.91
C ASP A 108 -16.11 -17.17 -6.44
N THR A 109 -15.22 -16.45 -7.12
CA THR A 109 -15.05 -16.57 -8.57
C THR A 109 -14.05 -17.69 -8.84
N PRO A 110 -14.46 -18.76 -9.52
CA PRO A 110 -13.54 -19.85 -9.86
C PRO A 110 -12.36 -19.29 -10.66
N LEU A 111 -11.15 -19.62 -10.23
CA LEU A 111 -9.93 -19.23 -10.92
C LEU A 111 -9.96 -19.79 -12.34
N ARG A 112 -9.82 -18.91 -13.31
CA ARG A 112 -9.70 -19.31 -14.72
C ARG A 112 -8.25 -19.62 -15.04
N LYS A 113 -8.03 -20.60 -15.93
CA LYS A 113 -6.69 -20.89 -16.45
C LYS A 113 -6.14 -19.67 -17.20
N VAL A 114 -4.82 -19.52 -17.20
CA VAL A 114 -4.16 -18.48 -18.01
C VAL A 114 -4.41 -18.78 -19.48
N ASP A 115 -4.91 -17.79 -20.19
CA ASP A 115 -5.12 -17.81 -21.63
C ASP A 115 -4.20 -16.77 -22.28
N ALA A 116 -3.21 -17.26 -23.00
CA ALA A 116 -2.23 -16.40 -23.69
C ALA A 116 -2.85 -15.58 -24.82
N SER A 117 -4.02 -15.99 -25.33
CA SER A 117 -4.71 -15.29 -26.41
C SER A 117 -5.64 -14.18 -25.94
N ALA A 118 -6.03 -14.18 -24.67
CA ALA A 118 -7.07 -13.32 -24.10
C ALA A 118 -6.53 -12.02 -23.43
N GLY A 119 -5.36 -11.53 -23.81
CA GLY A 119 -4.84 -10.23 -23.35
C GLY A 119 -3.77 -10.35 -22.27
N ASP A 120 -3.73 -9.45 -21.29
CA ASP A 120 -2.63 -9.29 -20.32
C ASP A 120 -2.32 -10.56 -19.52
N VAL A 121 -1.46 -11.42 -20.08
CA VAL A 121 -1.00 -12.68 -19.49
C VAL A 121 -0.32 -12.45 -18.14
N LYS A 122 0.45 -11.37 -18.00
CA LYS A 122 1.15 -11.04 -16.75
C LYS A 122 0.17 -10.76 -15.61
N LYS A 123 -0.91 -10.05 -15.90
CA LYS A 123 -1.97 -9.75 -14.94
C LYS A 123 -2.74 -11.02 -14.57
N GLN A 124 -3.07 -11.86 -15.55
CA GLN A 124 -3.73 -13.15 -15.33
C GLN A 124 -2.88 -14.04 -14.41
N ALA A 125 -1.62 -14.23 -14.75
CA ALA A 125 -0.67 -15.02 -13.96
C ALA A 125 -0.51 -14.46 -12.54
N GLY A 126 -0.34 -13.15 -12.40
CA GLY A 126 -0.21 -12.49 -11.10
C GLY A 126 -1.45 -12.68 -10.20
N ASN A 127 -2.65 -12.67 -10.78
CA ASN A 127 -3.88 -12.91 -10.04
C ASN A 127 -3.96 -14.36 -9.54
N ILE A 128 -3.58 -15.33 -10.35
CA ILE A 128 -3.56 -16.75 -9.97
C ILE A 128 -2.53 -17.01 -8.88
N VAL A 129 -1.31 -16.49 -9.02
CA VAL A 129 -0.26 -16.61 -7.99
C VAL A 129 -0.74 -16.05 -6.65
N LYS A 130 -1.33 -14.86 -6.64
CA LYS A 130 -1.87 -14.25 -5.42
C LYS A 130 -2.99 -15.08 -4.81
N ALA A 131 -3.85 -15.62 -5.63
CA ALA A 131 -4.98 -16.42 -5.19
C ALA A 131 -4.52 -17.76 -4.58
N ILE A 132 -3.65 -18.47 -5.27
CA ILE A 132 -3.08 -19.74 -4.79
C ILE A 132 -2.32 -19.53 -3.47
N SER A 133 -1.46 -18.52 -3.40
CA SER A 133 -0.70 -18.19 -2.19
C SER A 133 -1.57 -17.73 -1.01
N GLY A 134 -2.77 -17.21 -1.29
CA GLY A 134 -3.72 -16.79 -0.27
C GLY A 134 -4.65 -17.91 0.24
N GLN A 135 -4.94 -18.90 -0.60
CA GLN A 135 -5.92 -19.95 -0.29
C GLN A 135 -5.29 -21.28 0.13
N TYR A 136 -4.13 -21.61 -0.43
CA TYR A 136 -3.48 -22.88 -0.21
C TYR A 136 -2.23 -22.72 0.63
N ARG A 137 -1.99 -23.68 1.51
CA ARG A 137 -0.71 -23.83 2.22
C ARG A 137 0.02 -25.01 1.58
N PHE A 138 1.18 -24.75 1.05
CA PHE A 138 2.07 -25.75 0.47
C PHE A 138 3.37 -25.78 1.27
N GLN A 139 3.92 -26.96 1.43
CA GLN A 139 5.15 -27.19 2.20
C GLN A 139 6.36 -27.34 1.27
N THR A 140 6.14 -27.66 0.01
CA THR A 140 7.21 -27.92 -0.96
C THR A 140 6.98 -27.13 -2.23
N MET A 141 8.07 -26.84 -2.94
CA MET A 141 8.00 -26.24 -4.28
C MET A 141 7.33 -27.17 -5.30
N GLY A 142 7.40 -28.49 -5.08
CA GLY A 142 6.69 -29.46 -5.90
C GLY A 142 5.18 -29.30 -5.85
N GLU A 143 4.61 -29.15 -4.65
CA GLU A 143 3.18 -28.87 -4.45
C GLU A 143 2.77 -27.54 -5.10
N TYR A 144 3.58 -26.51 -4.93
CA TYR A 144 3.33 -25.20 -5.55
C TYR A 144 3.32 -25.28 -7.08
N ARG A 145 4.30 -25.96 -7.67
CA ARG A 145 4.37 -26.20 -9.12
C ARG A 145 3.17 -27.00 -9.63
N ALA A 146 2.75 -28.03 -8.88
CA ALA A 146 1.57 -28.83 -9.23
C ALA A 146 0.29 -27.98 -9.22
N LEU A 147 0.11 -27.11 -8.23
CA LEU A 147 -1.04 -26.21 -8.19
C LEU A 147 -1.03 -25.23 -9.37
N LEU A 148 0.12 -24.64 -9.70
CA LEU A 148 0.21 -23.70 -10.82
C LEU A 148 -0.02 -24.36 -12.18
N SER A 149 0.39 -25.62 -12.34
CA SER A 149 0.19 -26.36 -13.59
C SER A 149 -1.30 -26.57 -13.92
N LEU A 150 -2.18 -26.65 -12.91
CA LEU A 150 -3.63 -26.70 -13.11
C LEU A 150 -4.19 -25.45 -13.82
N TYR A 151 -3.43 -24.34 -13.78
CA TYR A 151 -3.80 -23.04 -14.36
C TYR A 151 -2.97 -22.67 -15.58
N ASN A 152 -2.38 -23.65 -16.26
CA ASN A 152 -1.50 -23.45 -17.42
C ASN A 152 -0.26 -22.59 -17.12
N MET A 153 0.32 -22.77 -15.94
CA MET A 153 1.52 -22.05 -15.53
C MET A 153 2.62 -23.03 -15.12
N THR A 154 3.85 -22.72 -15.51
CA THR A 154 5.05 -23.41 -15.06
C THR A 154 5.94 -22.46 -14.28
N VAL A 155 6.69 -22.96 -13.33
CA VAL A 155 7.68 -22.20 -12.55
C VAL A 155 9.03 -22.86 -12.74
N GLU A 156 9.97 -22.07 -13.22
CA GLU A 156 11.38 -22.41 -13.33
C GLU A 156 12.17 -21.62 -12.28
N GLU A 157 13.16 -22.27 -11.69
CA GLU A 157 14.12 -21.58 -10.83
C GLU A 157 15.20 -21.00 -11.70
N ALA A 158 15.39 -19.69 -11.58
CA ALA A 158 16.49 -19.00 -12.23
C ALA A 158 17.48 -18.56 -11.15
N HIS A 159 18.74 -18.94 -11.31
CA HIS A 159 19.82 -18.45 -10.49
C HIS A 159 20.51 -17.29 -11.24
N GLY A 160 20.71 -16.19 -10.57
CA GLY A 160 21.32 -15.03 -11.19
C GLY A 160 22.05 -14.16 -10.17
N ASN A 161 22.78 -13.20 -10.69
CA ASN A 161 23.51 -12.23 -9.86
C ASN A 161 22.99 -10.82 -10.17
N VAL A 162 22.40 -10.15 -9.17
CA VAL A 162 21.96 -8.76 -9.29
C VAL A 162 22.78 -7.91 -8.32
N ARG A 163 23.55 -7.00 -8.85
CA ARG A 163 24.40 -6.07 -8.09
C ARG A 163 25.32 -6.79 -7.10
N GLY A 164 25.91 -7.94 -7.52
CA GLY A 164 26.84 -8.70 -6.70
C GLY A 164 26.22 -9.59 -5.63
N ARG A 165 24.89 -9.78 -5.65
CA ARG A 165 24.17 -10.73 -4.79
C ARG A 165 23.56 -11.84 -5.65
N GLU A 166 23.85 -13.09 -5.30
CA GLU A 166 23.19 -14.26 -5.86
C GLU A 166 21.74 -14.33 -5.36
N TYR A 167 20.82 -14.74 -6.23
CA TYR A 167 19.42 -14.99 -5.92
C TYR A 167 18.94 -16.24 -6.65
#